data_cfbd05cfc50cb6305b7859e5aa4cd6e8
#
_entry.id   cfbd05cfc50cb6305b7859e5aa4cd6e8
#
_cell.length_a   1.000
_cell.length_b   1.000
_cell.length_c   1.000
_cell.angle_alpha   90.00
_cell.angle_beta   90.00
_cell.angle_gamma   90.00
#
_symmetry.space_group_name_H-M   'P 1'
#
loop_
_entity.id
_entity.type
_entity.pdbx_description
1 polymer ?
#
loop_
_entity_poly.entity_id
_entity_poly.type
_entity_poly.pdbx_seq_one_letter_code
_entity_poly.pdbx_strand_id
1 'polypeptide(L)'
;TLTEEQTEAIWEWVHRGGILLFGTGARGDETLSAFSKQLLEYPVSPGMVYEIQMGQDRTAREPGENILSLEGTEVDLKGGTDLLTSGSLTVLSATSVGNGMAAAAIFDFTDLEEYCLKDNSYADYFLTALLGEDRINTLNSNAGGGNYNQFWSVQSLVNTGNIRNLPKIGFYMTLAVAYIALAGPGLYFFLKQRDLREYYQPAVALIAICTTGMVILMGTGTRFKGPFFTYATIENTSQTDKTETTFINMRAPYNKTYSVELNPQYRLYPVTGSPYYDQNPSKEFFGEG
;
A
#
# COMPACT_ATOMS: atom_id res chain seq x y z
N THR A 1 -26.61 16.42 8.44
CA THR A 1 -26.14 17.62 7.69
C THR A 1 -24.69 17.89 8.07
N LEU A 2 -23.81 18.04 7.07
CA LEU A 2 -22.42 18.41 7.27
C LEU A 2 -22.31 19.86 7.80
N THR A 3 -21.33 20.11 8.64
CA THR A 3 -20.97 21.49 9.03
C THR A 3 -20.23 22.17 7.88
N GLU A 4 -20.14 23.51 7.90
CA GLU A 4 -19.40 24.27 6.88
C GLU A 4 -17.90 23.87 6.85
N GLU A 5 -17.29 23.69 8.02
CA GLU A 5 -15.89 23.24 8.14
C GLU A 5 -15.67 21.84 7.56
N GLN A 6 -16.64 20.91 7.79
CA GLN A 6 -16.56 19.56 7.22
C GLN A 6 -16.72 19.58 5.70
N THR A 7 -17.63 20.41 5.18
CA THR A 7 -17.84 20.58 3.74
C THR A 7 -16.59 21.12 3.08
N GLU A 8 -15.96 22.14 3.68
CA GLU A 8 -14.73 22.74 3.18
C GLU A 8 -13.56 21.75 3.19
N ALA A 9 -13.40 20.98 4.27
CA ALA A 9 -12.37 19.95 4.37
C ALA A 9 -12.53 18.85 3.32
N ILE A 10 -13.77 18.38 3.07
CA ILE A 10 -14.03 17.39 2.01
C ILE A 10 -13.73 18.00 0.64
N TRP A 11 -14.14 19.25 0.41
CA TRP A 11 -13.92 19.92 -0.85
C TRP A 11 -12.43 20.13 -1.14
N GLU A 12 -11.65 20.50 -0.13
CA GLU A 12 -10.19 20.59 -0.24
C GLU A 12 -9.55 19.24 -0.53
N TRP A 13 -10.05 18.16 0.10
CA TRP A 13 -9.59 16.81 -0.20
C TRP A 13 -9.87 16.40 -1.66
N VAL A 14 -11.03 16.78 -2.21
CA VAL A 14 -11.34 16.57 -3.64
C VAL A 14 -10.37 17.35 -4.51
N HIS A 15 -10.12 18.62 -4.20
CA HIS A 15 -9.17 19.45 -4.94
C HIS A 15 -7.77 18.84 -5.00
N ARG A 16 -7.36 18.11 -3.96
CA ARG A 16 -6.06 17.42 -3.87
C ARG A 16 -6.00 16.08 -4.61
N GLY A 17 -7.06 15.67 -5.28
CA GLY A 17 -7.09 14.42 -6.06
C GLY A 17 -8.08 13.37 -5.55
N GLY A 18 -8.90 13.71 -4.56
CA GLY A 18 -9.99 12.86 -4.07
C GLY A 18 -11.09 12.68 -5.11
N ILE A 19 -11.80 11.56 -5.03
CA ILE A 19 -12.99 11.29 -5.85
C ILE A 19 -14.19 11.26 -4.92
N LEU A 20 -15.12 12.19 -5.11
CA LEU A 20 -16.35 12.29 -4.36
C LEU A 20 -17.52 11.84 -5.23
N LEU A 21 -18.21 10.79 -4.82
CA LEU A 21 -19.33 10.21 -5.54
C LEU A 21 -20.60 10.34 -4.71
N PHE A 22 -21.64 10.90 -5.32
CA PHE A 22 -22.97 11.04 -4.74
C PHE A 22 -23.94 10.05 -5.35
N GLY A 23 -24.71 9.36 -4.54
CA GLY A 23 -25.93 8.67 -4.95
C GLY A 23 -27.12 9.56 -4.59
N THR A 24 -27.90 10.00 -5.56
CA THR A 24 -28.94 10.99 -5.31
C THR A 24 -30.29 10.36 -4.94
N GLY A 25 -30.77 9.39 -5.70
CA GLY A 25 -32.06 8.75 -5.43
C GLY A 25 -33.21 9.75 -5.38
N ALA A 26 -34.20 9.49 -4.54
CA ALA A 26 -35.36 10.34 -4.36
C ALA A 26 -35.06 11.69 -3.68
N ARG A 27 -33.94 11.78 -2.95
CA ARG A 27 -33.54 12.92 -2.11
C ARG A 27 -32.23 13.57 -2.54
N GLY A 28 -32.07 13.77 -3.84
CA GLY A 28 -30.87 14.37 -4.39
C GLY A 28 -30.60 15.80 -3.90
N ASP A 29 -31.64 16.58 -3.63
CA ASP A 29 -31.54 17.92 -3.07
C ASP A 29 -30.95 17.94 -1.65
N GLU A 30 -31.35 17.00 -0.80
CA GLU A 30 -30.76 16.85 0.55
C GLU A 30 -29.33 16.37 0.47
N THR A 31 -29.05 15.38 -0.38
CA THR A 31 -27.73 14.77 -0.55
C THR A 31 -26.70 15.78 -1.05
N LEU A 32 -27.08 16.62 -2.01
CA LEU A 32 -26.19 17.60 -2.61
C LEU A 32 -26.22 18.97 -1.91
N SER A 33 -27.08 19.15 -0.90
CA SER A 33 -27.32 20.46 -0.26
C SER A 33 -26.04 21.16 0.18
N ALA A 34 -25.10 20.40 0.81
CA ALA A 34 -23.84 20.95 1.34
C ALA A 34 -22.90 21.45 0.23
N PHE A 35 -22.96 20.86 -0.96
CA PHE A 35 -22.09 21.15 -2.10
C PHE A 35 -22.80 21.82 -3.27
N SER A 36 -24.06 22.21 -3.09
CA SER A 36 -24.91 22.75 -4.17
C SER A 36 -24.28 23.97 -4.86
N LYS A 37 -23.72 24.89 -4.13
CA LYS A 37 -23.08 26.11 -4.66
C LYS A 37 -21.85 25.81 -5.52
N GLN A 38 -21.12 24.77 -5.19
CA GLN A 38 -19.88 24.38 -5.87
C GLN A 38 -20.16 23.52 -7.10
N LEU A 39 -21.12 22.59 -6.97
CA LEU A 39 -21.33 21.51 -7.95
C LEU A 39 -22.47 21.75 -8.93
N LEU A 40 -23.54 22.43 -8.52
CA LEU A 40 -24.76 22.47 -9.33
C LEU A 40 -24.82 23.69 -10.22
N GLU A 41 -25.15 23.48 -11.50
CA GLU A 41 -25.48 24.56 -12.44
C GLU A 41 -26.86 25.13 -12.12
N TYR A 42 -27.85 24.24 -11.89
CA TYR A 42 -29.24 24.57 -11.59
C TYR A 42 -29.71 23.87 -10.31
N PRO A 43 -30.79 24.37 -9.66
CA PRO A 43 -31.43 23.66 -8.56
C PRO A 43 -31.84 22.23 -8.97
N VAL A 44 -31.66 21.29 -8.11
CA VAL A 44 -31.99 19.89 -8.35
C VAL A 44 -33.50 19.74 -8.48
N SER A 45 -33.96 19.00 -9.48
CA SER A 45 -35.37 18.67 -9.70
C SER A 45 -35.85 17.65 -8.65
N PRO A 46 -37.17 17.60 -8.35
CA PRO A 46 -37.70 16.54 -7.50
C PRO A 46 -37.41 15.17 -8.11
N GLY A 47 -37.14 14.18 -7.22
CA GLY A 47 -36.91 12.80 -7.65
C GLY A 47 -38.12 12.20 -8.34
N MET A 48 -37.87 11.42 -9.37
CA MET A 48 -38.88 10.70 -10.16
C MET A 48 -38.44 9.24 -10.31
N VAL A 49 -39.37 8.39 -10.76
CA VAL A 49 -39.06 7.02 -11.11
C VAL A 49 -38.59 6.95 -12.55
N TYR A 50 -37.40 6.35 -12.74
CA TYR A 50 -36.80 6.16 -14.06
C TYR A 50 -36.61 4.68 -14.35
N GLU A 51 -36.78 4.29 -15.59
CA GLU A 51 -36.38 2.98 -16.10
C GLU A 51 -34.93 3.09 -16.58
N ILE A 52 -34.01 2.47 -15.87
CA ILE A 52 -32.58 2.57 -16.11
C ILE A 52 -32.08 1.25 -16.63
N GLN A 53 -31.43 1.27 -17.79
CA GLN A 53 -30.75 0.09 -18.32
C GLN A 53 -29.40 -0.09 -17.59
N MET A 54 -29.26 -1.23 -16.91
CA MET A 54 -28.11 -1.57 -16.12
C MET A 54 -27.10 -2.35 -16.95
N GLY A 55 -26.09 -1.67 -17.50
CA GLY A 55 -25.01 -2.31 -18.23
C GLY A 55 -25.35 -2.65 -19.70
N GLN A 56 -24.41 -3.34 -20.34
CA GLN A 56 -24.57 -3.79 -21.73
C GLN A 56 -25.28 -5.15 -21.75
N ASP A 57 -26.14 -5.34 -22.76
CA ASP A 57 -26.99 -6.54 -22.97
C ASP A 57 -26.27 -7.89 -23.10
N ARG A 58 -24.98 -7.96 -22.80
CA ARG A 58 -24.17 -9.19 -22.99
C ARG A 58 -24.51 -10.33 -22.03
N THR A 59 -25.17 -10.03 -20.92
CA THR A 59 -25.48 -11.00 -19.86
C THR A 59 -26.97 -11.20 -19.63
N ALA A 60 -27.83 -10.36 -20.22
CA ALA A 60 -29.28 -10.50 -20.13
C ALA A 60 -29.73 -11.83 -20.76
N ARG A 61 -30.34 -12.68 -19.97
CA ARG A 61 -30.93 -13.95 -20.43
C ARG A 61 -32.30 -13.73 -21.08
N GLU A 62 -33.00 -12.69 -20.65
CA GLU A 62 -34.29 -12.30 -21.15
C GLU A 62 -34.35 -10.82 -21.51
N PRO A 63 -35.15 -10.41 -22.53
CA PRO A 63 -35.34 -9.00 -22.83
C PRO A 63 -35.93 -8.24 -21.64
N GLY A 64 -35.24 -7.18 -21.19
CA GLY A 64 -35.64 -6.37 -20.05
C GLY A 64 -35.09 -6.79 -18.68
N GLU A 65 -34.36 -7.88 -18.57
CA GLU A 65 -33.76 -8.32 -17.31
C GLU A 65 -32.76 -7.29 -16.73
N ASN A 66 -32.17 -6.47 -17.59
CA ASN A 66 -31.22 -5.41 -17.21
C ASN A 66 -31.86 -4.04 -17.04
N ILE A 67 -33.17 -3.94 -17.02
CA ILE A 67 -33.87 -2.67 -16.81
C ILE A 67 -34.42 -2.64 -15.39
N LEU A 68 -33.97 -1.67 -14.61
CA LEU A 68 -34.47 -1.44 -13.26
C LEU A 68 -35.29 -0.13 -13.20
N SER A 69 -36.38 -0.21 -12.45
CA SER A 69 -37.20 0.95 -12.11
C SER A 69 -36.70 1.51 -10.79
N LEU A 70 -36.00 2.62 -10.83
CA LEU A 70 -35.34 3.24 -9.67
C LEU A 70 -35.86 4.67 -9.46
N GLU A 71 -36.01 5.06 -8.20
CA GLU A 71 -36.21 6.46 -7.86
C GLU A 71 -34.89 7.22 -8.04
N GLY A 72 -34.94 8.34 -8.74
CA GLY A 72 -33.74 9.08 -9.09
C GLY A 72 -33.97 10.58 -9.21
N THR A 73 -32.88 11.31 -9.16
CA THR A 73 -32.86 12.76 -9.34
C THR A 73 -31.84 13.13 -10.39
N GLU A 74 -32.26 13.76 -11.48
CA GLU A 74 -31.33 14.29 -12.46
C GLU A 74 -30.51 15.45 -11.89
N VAL A 75 -29.22 15.39 -12.14
CA VAL A 75 -28.25 16.36 -11.62
C VAL A 75 -27.45 16.94 -12.77
N ASP A 76 -27.47 18.24 -12.91
CA ASP A 76 -26.65 18.99 -13.85
C ASP A 76 -25.44 19.58 -13.11
N LEU A 77 -24.30 18.95 -13.29
CA LEU A 77 -23.07 19.37 -12.67
C LEU A 77 -22.39 20.49 -13.46
N LYS A 78 -21.89 21.52 -12.78
CA LYS A 78 -21.11 22.60 -13.41
C LYS A 78 -19.90 22.06 -14.16
N GLY A 79 -19.89 22.26 -15.50
CA GLY A 79 -18.83 21.72 -16.35
C GLY A 79 -18.78 20.21 -16.36
N GLY A 80 -19.90 19.57 -16.05
CA GLY A 80 -20.00 18.11 -16.00
C GLY A 80 -19.94 17.46 -17.38
N THR A 81 -19.55 16.19 -17.38
CA THR A 81 -19.59 15.30 -18.53
C THR A 81 -20.36 14.05 -18.18
N ASP A 82 -21.15 13.55 -19.11
CA ASP A 82 -21.89 12.31 -18.94
C ASP A 82 -20.95 11.12 -19.09
N LEU A 83 -20.86 10.32 -18.06
CA LEU A 83 -20.02 9.10 -18.05
C LEU A 83 -20.85 7.86 -18.40
N LEU A 84 -22.10 7.79 -17.93
CA LEU A 84 -23.03 6.73 -18.24
C LEU A 84 -24.39 7.31 -18.59
N THR A 85 -25.01 6.76 -19.62
CA THR A 85 -26.34 7.13 -20.08
C THR A 85 -27.23 5.90 -20.28
N SER A 86 -28.53 6.07 -20.05
CA SER A 86 -29.55 5.09 -20.39
C SER A 86 -30.52 5.76 -21.37
N GLY A 87 -30.33 5.53 -22.67
CA GLY A 87 -31.02 6.32 -23.70
C GLY A 87 -30.61 7.80 -23.69
N SER A 88 -31.55 8.69 -23.42
CA SER A 88 -31.31 10.13 -23.26
C SER A 88 -31.08 10.54 -21.80
N LEU A 89 -31.23 9.62 -20.86
CA LEU A 89 -31.10 9.89 -19.43
C LEU A 89 -29.65 9.78 -19.01
N THR A 90 -29.10 10.79 -18.36
CA THR A 90 -27.76 10.72 -17.72
C THR A 90 -27.84 9.98 -16.42
N VAL A 91 -27.19 8.81 -16.35
CA VAL A 91 -27.18 7.94 -15.18
C VAL A 91 -26.04 8.30 -14.23
N LEU A 92 -24.89 8.68 -14.78
CA LEU A 92 -23.71 9.11 -14.05
C LEU A 92 -23.08 10.29 -14.77
N SER A 93 -22.93 11.39 -14.07
CA SER A 93 -22.19 12.56 -14.55
C SER A 93 -21.01 12.85 -13.63
N ALA A 94 -19.95 13.45 -14.14
CA ALA A 94 -18.80 13.86 -13.35
C ALA A 94 -18.22 15.19 -13.81
N THR A 95 -17.65 15.92 -12.87
CA THR A 95 -16.92 17.17 -13.11
C THR A 95 -15.55 17.14 -12.45
N SER A 96 -14.56 17.74 -13.11
CA SER A 96 -13.22 17.87 -12.57
C SER A 96 -13.18 18.98 -11.52
N VAL A 97 -12.56 18.70 -10.37
CA VAL A 97 -12.40 19.65 -9.27
C VAL A 97 -10.93 19.66 -8.84
N GLY A 98 -10.16 20.63 -9.31
CA GLY A 98 -8.72 20.66 -9.09
C GLY A 98 -8.05 19.42 -9.70
N ASN A 99 -7.35 18.64 -8.86
CA ASN A 99 -6.74 17.37 -9.28
C ASN A 99 -7.66 16.15 -9.10
N GLY A 100 -8.83 16.35 -8.51
CA GLY A 100 -9.82 15.31 -8.23
C GLY A 100 -11.06 15.41 -9.09
N MET A 101 -12.09 14.74 -8.65
CA MET A 101 -13.34 14.61 -9.38
C MET A 101 -14.52 14.53 -8.41
N ALA A 102 -15.62 15.20 -8.76
CA ALA A 102 -16.91 14.99 -8.13
C ALA A 102 -17.87 14.37 -9.16
N ALA A 103 -18.59 13.35 -8.77
CA ALA A 103 -19.53 12.63 -9.62
C ALA A 103 -20.88 12.45 -8.91
N ALA A 104 -21.94 12.42 -9.69
CA ALA A 104 -23.30 12.19 -9.21
C ALA A 104 -23.97 11.09 -10.04
N ALA A 105 -24.49 10.06 -9.36
CA ALA A 105 -25.34 9.05 -9.92
C ALA A 105 -26.81 9.43 -9.65
N ILE A 106 -27.69 9.16 -10.60
CA ILE A 106 -29.12 9.49 -10.52
C ILE A 106 -29.86 8.73 -9.43
N PHE A 107 -29.38 7.56 -9.03
CA PHE A 107 -29.99 6.65 -8.06
C PHE A 107 -29.27 6.63 -6.71
N ASP A 108 -29.89 6.08 -5.68
CA ASP A 108 -29.24 5.72 -4.44
C ASP A 108 -28.56 4.35 -4.60
N PHE A 109 -27.32 4.22 -4.12
CA PHE A 109 -26.55 2.96 -4.22
C PHE A 109 -27.19 1.83 -3.42
N THR A 110 -27.95 2.14 -2.38
CA THR A 110 -28.68 1.14 -1.59
C THR A 110 -29.77 0.44 -2.40
N ASP A 111 -30.33 1.12 -3.40
CA ASP A 111 -31.36 0.54 -4.27
C ASP A 111 -30.80 -0.49 -5.25
N LEU A 112 -29.48 -0.54 -5.42
CA LEU A 112 -28.80 -1.51 -6.26
C LEU A 112 -28.37 -2.79 -5.55
N GLU A 113 -28.54 -2.89 -4.23
CA GLU A 113 -28.02 -4.01 -3.44
C GLU A 113 -28.50 -5.36 -4.00
N GLU A 114 -29.80 -5.53 -4.18
CA GLU A 114 -30.38 -6.78 -4.67
C GLU A 114 -29.90 -7.13 -6.09
N TYR A 115 -29.75 -6.13 -6.95
CA TYR A 115 -29.28 -6.32 -8.32
C TYR A 115 -27.80 -6.72 -8.33
N CYS A 116 -26.94 -6.03 -7.62
CA CYS A 116 -25.51 -6.31 -7.58
C CYS A 116 -25.17 -7.63 -6.87
N LEU A 117 -26.02 -8.11 -5.97
CA LEU A 117 -25.89 -9.45 -5.38
C LEU A 117 -26.14 -10.56 -6.39
N LYS A 118 -26.99 -10.32 -7.40
CA LYS A 118 -27.27 -11.26 -8.49
C LYS A 118 -26.26 -11.15 -9.63
N ASP A 119 -25.83 -9.94 -9.95
CA ASP A 119 -24.88 -9.64 -11.02
C ASP A 119 -23.92 -8.52 -10.60
N ASN A 120 -22.70 -8.90 -10.22
CA ASN A 120 -21.66 -7.95 -9.82
C ASN A 120 -20.97 -7.27 -11.02
N SER A 121 -21.26 -7.68 -12.26
CA SER A 121 -20.65 -7.10 -13.46
C SER A 121 -21.03 -5.63 -13.65
N TYR A 122 -22.19 -5.24 -13.14
CA TYR A 122 -22.60 -3.84 -13.15
C TYR A 122 -21.70 -2.95 -12.29
N ALA A 123 -21.27 -3.42 -11.13
CA ALA A 123 -20.36 -2.66 -10.28
C ALA A 123 -19.02 -2.41 -10.99
N ASP A 124 -18.48 -3.41 -11.68
CA ASP A 124 -17.26 -3.27 -12.48
C ASP A 124 -17.45 -2.29 -13.64
N TYR A 125 -18.59 -2.36 -14.33
CA TYR A 125 -18.93 -1.46 -15.41
C TYR A 125 -19.05 -0.01 -14.92
N PHE A 126 -19.76 0.22 -13.82
CA PHE A 126 -19.95 1.53 -13.20
C PHE A 126 -18.62 2.13 -12.71
N LEU A 127 -17.82 1.33 -12.00
CA LEU A 127 -16.51 1.77 -11.53
C LEU A 127 -15.54 2.06 -12.66
N THR A 128 -15.60 1.28 -13.74
CA THR A 128 -14.77 1.52 -14.92
C THR A 128 -15.16 2.81 -15.63
N ALA A 129 -16.45 3.11 -15.73
CA ALA A 129 -16.91 4.37 -16.27
C ALA A 129 -16.51 5.57 -15.40
N LEU A 130 -16.59 5.43 -14.07
CA LEU A 130 -16.23 6.47 -13.11
C LEU A 130 -14.74 6.75 -13.07
N LEU A 131 -13.91 5.72 -12.99
CA LEU A 131 -12.47 5.82 -12.73
C LEU A 131 -11.62 5.78 -14.00
N GLY A 132 -12.13 5.16 -15.07
CA GLY A 132 -11.38 4.82 -16.27
C GLY A 132 -10.55 3.53 -16.13
N GLU A 133 -10.32 2.84 -17.23
CA GLU A 133 -9.59 1.57 -17.26
C GLU A 133 -8.19 1.66 -16.67
N ASP A 134 -7.46 2.73 -16.94
CA ASP A 134 -6.08 2.89 -16.46
C ASP A 134 -6.02 2.96 -14.93
N ARG A 135 -6.96 3.67 -14.28
CA ARG A 135 -7.04 3.74 -12.82
C ARG A 135 -7.47 2.41 -12.21
N ILE A 136 -8.45 1.74 -12.82
CA ILE A 136 -8.88 0.40 -12.38
C ILE A 136 -7.74 -0.61 -12.48
N ASN A 137 -7.01 -0.63 -13.58
CA ASN A 137 -5.85 -1.49 -13.75
C ASN A 137 -4.75 -1.19 -12.72
N THR A 138 -4.52 0.09 -12.42
CA THR A 138 -3.58 0.51 -11.37
C THR A 138 -4.05 0.06 -9.99
N LEU A 139 -5.33 0.21 -9.66
CA LEU A 139 -5.91 -0.26 -8.40
C LEU A 139 -5.81 -1.78 -8.27
N ASN A 140 -6.15 -2.52 -9.32
CA ASN A 140 -6.07 -3.98 -9.33
C ASN A 140 -4.63 -4.47 -9.20
N SER A 141 -3.67 -3.84 -9.86
CA SER A 141 -2.25 -4.18 -9.73
C SER A 141 -1.73 -3.90 -8.33
N ASN A 142 -2.19 -2.82 -7.69
CA ASN A 142 -1.83 -2.46 -6.32
C ASN A 142 -2.54 -3.35 -5.29
N ALA A 143 -3.80 -3.70 -5.51
CA ALA A 143 -4.55 -4.59 -4.62
C ALA A 143 -3.97 -6.01 -4.58
N GLY A 144 -3.50 -6.52 -5.73
CA GLY A 144 -2.87 -7.84 -5.83
C GLY A 144 -1.49 -7.95 -5.18
N GLY A 145 -0.77 -6.83 -5.03
CA GLY A 145 0.59 -6.78 -4.49
C GLY A 145 0.74 -5.89 -3.24
N GLY A 146 -0.31 -5.20 -2.83
CA GLY A 146 -0.23 -4.18 -1.78
C GLY A 146 0.80 -3.09 -2.12
N ASN A 147 1.30 -2.39 -1.10
CA ASN A 147 2.39 -1.42 -1.25
C ASN A 147 3.74 -2.06 -1.55
N TYR A 148 3.78 -3.41 -1.67
CA TYR A 148 5.01 -4.17 -1.89
C TYR A 148 5.65 -3.85 -3.24
N ASN A 149 4.86 -3.71 -4.30
CA ASN A 149 5.39 -3.40 -5.63
C ASN A 149 6.06 -2.01 -5.67
N GLN A 150 5.50 -1.02 -4.98
CA GLN A 150 6.12 0.30 -4.84
C GLN A 150 7.37 0.23 -3.97
N PHE A 151 7.32 -0.55 -2.88
CA PHE A 151 8.46 -0.75 -2.00
C PHE A 151 9.60 -1.50 -2.71
N TRP A 152 9.30 -2.46 -3.60
CA TRP A 152 10.31 -3.21 -4.34
C TRP A 152 11.26 -2.31 -5.13
N SER A 153 10.73 -1.25 -5.73
CA SER A 153 11.53 -0.29 -6.49
C SER A 153 12.55 0.47 -5.63
N VAL A 154 12.25 0.71 -4.37
CA VAL A 154 13.11 1.44 -3.41
C VAL A 154 13.79 0.52 -2.41
N GLN A 155 13.50 -0.78 -2.44
CA GLN A 155 14.01 -1.75 -1.48
C GLN A 155 15.53 -1.78 -1.42
N SER A 156 16.21 -1.68 -2.56
CA SER A 156 17.67 -1.65 -2.62
C SER A 156 18.25 -0.43 -1.89
N LEU A 157 17.57 0.70 -1.93
CA LEU A 157 17.97 1.94 -1.25
C LEU A 157 17.74 1.85 0.25
N VAL A 158 16.57 1.35 0.64
CA VAL A 158 16.14 1.27 2.05
C VAL A 158 16.79 0.08 2.76
N ASN A 159 17.18 -0.96 2.02
CA ASN A 159 17.77 -2.18 2.56
C ASN A 159 19.30 -2.12 2.67
N THR A 160 19.92 -1.00 2.33
CA THR A 160 21.34 -0.80 2.55
C THR A 160 21.62 -0.87 4.04
N GLY A 161 22.18 -1.98 4.49
CA GLY A 161 22.66 -2.14 5.87
C GLY A 161 23.77 -1.14 6.20
N ASN A 162 24.14 -1.04 7.46
CA ASN A 162 25.23 -0.19 7.89
C ASN A 162 26.57 -0.67 7.27
N ILE A 163 26.90 -0.14 6.10
CA ILE A 163 28.09 -0.49 5.30
C ILE A 163 29.40 -0.26 6.08
N ARG A 164 29.36 0.62 7.10
CA ARG A 164 30.55 0.94 7.91
C ARG A 164 31.04 -0.23 8.77
N ASN A 165 30.18 -1.17 9.10
CA ASN A 165 30.48 -2.31 9.96
C ASN A 165 30.47 -3.65 9.23
N LEU A 166 30.76 -3.66 7.93
CA LEU A 166 30.91 -4.92 7.19
C LEU A 166 32.06 -5.75 7.77
N PRO A 167 31.86 -7.06 7.97
CA PRO A 167 32.93 -7.94 8.40
C PRO A 167 34.06 -7.93 7.37
N LYS A 168 35.27 -7.79 7.86
CA LYS A 168 36.47 -7.83 6.99
C LYS A 168 36.70 -9.26 6.51
N ILE A 169 36.06 -9.65 5.42
CA ILE A 169 36.09 -11.01 4.84
C ILE A 169 37.51 -11.53 4.71
N GLY A 170 38.45 -10.69 4.23
CA GLY A 170 39.87 -11.05 4.10
C GLY A 170 40.50 -11.51 5.41
N PHE A 171 40.13 -10.88 6.52
CA PHE A 171 40.62 -11.26 7.83
C PHE A 171 40.10 -12.65 8.26
N TYR A 172 38.80 -12.93 8.08
CA TYR A 172 38.23 -14.24 8.41
C TYR A 172 38.82 -15.35 7.53
N MET A 173 39.09 -15.08 6.25
CA MET A 173 39.76 -16.01 5.34
C MET A 173 41.16 -16.30 5.82
N THR A 174 41.92 -15.27 6.22
CA THR A 174 43.30 -15.47 6.77
C THR A 174 43.24 -16.27 8.06
N LEU A 175 42.30 -16.00 8.97
CA LEU A 175 42.13 -16.76 10.20
C LEU A 175 41.80 -18.24 9.93
N ALA A 176 40.93 -18.51 8.94
CA ALA A 176 40.60 -19.88 8.55
C ALA A 176 41.79 -20.62 7.97
N VAL A 177 42.61 -20.00 7.11
CA VAL A 177 43.84 -20.59 6.57
C VAL A 177 44.86 -20.85 7.71
N ALA A 178 45.03 -19.90 8.62
CA ALA A 178 45.91 -20.06 9.79
C ALA A 178 45.44 -21.20 10.68
N TYR A 179 44.14 -21.33 10.92
CA TYR A 179 43.55 -22.44 11.68
C TYR A 179 43.88 -23.79 11.04
N ILE A 180 43.66 -23.92 9.71
CA ILE A 180 43.94 -25.17 8.98
C ILE A 180 45.44 -25.52 9.06
N ALA A 181 46.31 -24.53 8.87
CA ALA A 181 47.76 -24.74 8.94
C ALA A 181 48.22 -25.12 10.35
N LEU A 182 47.66 -24.52 11.40
CA LEU A 182 48.00 -24.80 12.79
C LEU A 182 47.42 -26.14 13.27
N ALA A 183 46.12 -26.37 13.08
CA ALA A 183 45.43 -27.57 13.58
C ALA A 183 45.81 -28.85 12.80
N GLY A 184 46.15 -28.70 11.52
CA GLY A 184 46.59 -29.81 10.67
C GLY A 184 48.08 -30.06 10.76
N PRO A 185 48.87 -29.66 9.73
CA PRO A 185 50.28 -30.01 9.64
C PRO A 185 51.11 -29.42 10.77
N GLY A 186 50.85 -28.18 11.19
CA GLY A 186 51.61 -27.49 12.20
C GLY A 186 51.64 -28.27 13.54
N LEU A 187 50.46 -28.56 14.06
CA LEU A 187 50.30 -29.30 15.31
C LEU A 187 50.86 -30.74 15.21
N TYR A 188 50.61 -31.40 14.08
CA TYR A 188 51.11 -32.75 13.84
C TYR A 188 52.64 -32.80 13.89
N PHE A 189 53.34 -31.93 13.17
CA PHE A 189 54.80 -31.89 13.18
C PHE A 189 55.35 -31.49 14.53
N PHE A 190 54.74 -30.53 15.22
CA PHE A 190 55.14 -30.10 16.55
C PHE A 190 55.04 -31.21 17.59
N LEU A 191 53.93 -31.95 17.65
CA LEU A 191 53.74 -33.05 18.59
C LEU A 191 54.60 -34.25 18.20
N LYS A 192 54.85 -34.51 16.93
CA LYS A 192 55.74 -35.54 16.44
C LYS A 192 57.20 -35.35 16.94
N GLN A 193 57.66 -34.07 16.87
CA GLN A 193 59.03 -33.76 17.36
C GLN A 193 59.21 -33.92 18.87
N ARG A 194 58.09 -33.84 19.61
CA ARG A 194 58.11 -34.00 21.08
C ARG A 194 57.66 -35.34 21.58
N ASP A 195 57.41 -36.31 20.69
CA ASP A 195 56.84 -37.63 21.00
C ASP A 195 55.53 -37.62 21.80
N LEU A 196 54.77 -36.55 21.65
CA LEU A 196 53.47 -36.29 22.33
C LEU A 196 52.25 -36.53 21.43
N ARG A 197 52.32 -37.54 20.57
CA ARG A 197 51.26 -37.79 19.56
C ARG A 197 49.90 -38.13 20.16
N GLU A 198 49.87 -38.69 21.35
CA GLU A 198 48.62 -39.02 22.07
C GLU A 198 47.76 -37.78 22.37
N TYR A 199 48.42 -36.62 22.51
CA TYR A 199 47.72 -35.34 22.78
C TYR A 199 47.24 -34.63 21.57
N TYR A 200 47.29 -35.21 20.37
CA TYR A 200 46.87 -34.55 19.13
C TYR A 200 45.40 -34.18 19.15
N GLN A 201 44.51 -35.11 19.51
CA GLN A 201 43.06 -34.87 19.55
C GLN A 201 42.65 -33.77 20.54
N PRO A 202 43.07 -33.82 21.83
CA PRO A 202 42.73 -32.75 22.76
C PRO A 202 43.35 -31.39 22.38
N ALA A 203 44.53 -31.38 21.77
CA ALA A 203 45.16 -30.13 21.31
C ALA A 203 44.40 -29.50 20.12
N VAL A 204 43.93 -30.30 19.16
CA VAL A 204 43.06 -29.82 18.08
C VAL A 204 41.75 -29.22 18.63
N ALA A 205 41.13 -29.91 19.62
CA ALA A 205 39.92 -29.41 20.26
C ALA A 205 40.17 -28.05 20.96
N LEU A 206 41.29 -27.90 21.64
CA LEU A 206 41.66 -26.65 22.29
C LEU A 206 41.82 -25.50 21.26
N ILE A 207 42.58 -25.76 20.18
CA ILE A 207 42.77 -24.77 19.11
C ILE A 207 41.40 -24.38 18.48
N ALA A 208 40.53 -25.36 18.27
CA ALA A 208 39.19 -25.10 17.71
C ALA A 208 38.35 -24.20 18.63
N ILE A 209 38.36 -24.48 19.96
CA ILE A 209 37.64 -23.65 20.94
C ILE A 209 38.21 -22.22 20.97
N CYS A 210 39.55 -22.07 21.01
CA CYS A 210 40.21 -20.77 21.00
C CYS A 210 39.88 -19.98 19.73
N THR A 211 39.93 -20.62 18.55
CA THR A 211 39.62 -19.97 17.27
C THR A 211 38.15 -19.57 17.19
N THR A 212 37.25 -20.45 17.64
CA THR A 212 35.80 -20.13 17.69
C THR A 212 35.53 -18.97 18.64
N GLY A 213 36.16 -18.96 19.83
CA GLY A 213 36.06 -17.83 20.75
C GLY A 213 36.53 -16.50 20.12
N MET A 214 37.64 -16.53 19.38
CA MET A 214 38.17 -15.37 18.69
C MET A 214 37.19 -14.88 17.60
N VAL A 215 36.61 -15.77 16.81
CA VAL A 215 35.59 -15.42 15.78
C VAL A 215 34.35 -14.79 16.42
N ILE A 216 33.87 -15.36 17.54
CA ILE A 216 32.70 -14.80 18.25
C ILE A 216 33.02 -13.39 18.78
N LEU A 217 34.17 -13.22 19.46
CA LEU A 217 34.55 -11.89 19.99
C LEU A 217 34.67 -10.84 18.90
N MET A 218 35.18 -11.18 17.75
CA MET A 218 35.29 -10.28 16.62
C MET A 218 33.94 -10.03 15.94
N GLY A 219 33.09 -11.06 15.88
CA GLY A 219 31.73 -10.95 15.33
C GLY A 219 30.83 -10.03 16.15
N THR A 220 31.06 -9.85 17.44
CA THR A 220 30.27 -8.91 18.27
C THR A 220 30.45 -7.47 17.87
N GLY A 221 31.59 -7.10 17.30
CA GLY A 221 31.86 -5.75 16.80
C GLY A 221 31.08 -5.39 15.52
N THR A 222 30.56 -6.39 14.79
CA THR A 222 29.77 -6.18 13.57
C THR A 222 28.27 -6.11 13.82
N ARG A 223 27.80 -6.44 15.02
CA ARG A 223 26.39 -6.37 15.39
C ARG A 223 25.99 -4.93 15.72
N PHE A 224 24.77 -4.56 15.32
CA PHE A 224 24.22 -3.26 15.72
C PHE A 224 24.05 -3.22 17.24
N LYS A 225 24.43 -2.11 17.83
CA LYS A 225 24.27 -1.88 19.28
C LYS A 225 22.89 -1.30 19.64
N GLY A 226 22.18 -0.73 18.67
CA GLY A 226 20.86 -0.12 18.85
C GLY A 226 20.01 -0.21 17.59
N PRO A 227 18.71 0.12 17.67
CA PRO A 227 17.87 0.21 16.51
C PRO A 227 18.33 1.37 15.60
N PHE A 228 18.20 1.20 14.31
CA PHE A 228 18.47 2.25 13.33
C PHE A 228 17.46 2.20 12.20
N PHE A 229 17.25 3.34 11.58
CA PHE A 229 16.36 3.52 10.45
C PHE A 229 17.17 3.76 9.18
N THR A 230 16.69 3.19 8.09
CA THR A 230 17.04 3.63 6.74
C THR A 230 15.77 4.07 6.06
N TYR A 231 15.80 5.20 5.38
CA TYR A 231 14.62 5.72 4.71
C TYR A 231 14.98 6.24 3.32
N ALA A 232 13.98 6.19 2.45
CA ALA A 232 14.02 6.80 1.13
C ALA A 232 12.72 7.57 0.91
N THR A 233 12.84 8.84 0.55
CA THR A 233 11.71 9.72 0.29
C THR A 233 11.58 9.94 -1.20
N ILE A 234 10.37 9.77 -1.72
CA ILE A 234 9.99 10.12 -3.09
C ILE A 234 9.10 11.36 -2.99
N GLU A 235 9.56 12.45 -3.54
CA GLU A 235 8.81 13.68 -3.66
C GLU A 235 8.24 13.79 -5.08
N ASN A 236 6.92 13.82 -5.20
CA ASN A 236 6.25 14.08 -6.47
C ASN A 236 5.90 15.58 -6.51
N THR A 237 6.66 16.33 -7.30
CA THR A 237 6.45 17.76 -7.53
C THR A 237 5.56 17.96 -8.75
N SER A 238 4.25 17.87 -8.58
CA SER A 238 3.30 18.42 -9.54
C SER A 238 3.19 19.94 -9.35
N GLN A 239 2.80 20.66 -10.40
CA GLN A 239 2.72 22.12 -10.35
C GLN A 239 1.77 22.67 -9.27
N THR A 240 0.84 21.84 -8.80
CA THR A 240 -0.22 22.24 -7.84
C THR A 240 -0.10 21.60 -6.46
N ASP A 241 0.43 20.36 -6.37
CA ASP A 241 0.52 19.64 -5.10
C ASP A 241 1.83 18.90 -4.97
N LYS A 242 2.44 19.03 -3.79
CA LYS A 242 3.61 18.24 -3.41
C LYS A 242 3.14 17.06 -2.55
N THR A 243 3.29 15.87 -3.07
CA THR A 243 3.09 14.65 -2.29
C THR A 243 4.43 14.01 -1.96
N GLU A 244 4.63 13.71 -0.69
CA GLU A 244 5.84 13.08 -0.18
C GLU A 244 5.49 11.67 0.32
N THR A 245 6.16 10.67 -0.23
CA THR A 245 6.04 9.28 0.24
C THR A 245 7.40 8.83 0.76
N THR A 246 7.48 8.54 2.06
CA THR A 246 8.71 8.07 2.69
C THR A 246 8.60 6.61 3.05
N PHE A 247 9.48 5.79 2.48
CA PHE A 247 9.64 4.38 2.86
C PHE A 247 10.68 4.27 3.96
N ILE A 248 10.32 3.60 5.05
CA ILE A 248 11.17 3.45 6.23
C ILE A 248 11.41 1.97 6.49
N ASN A 249 12.68 1.59 6.66
CA ASN A 249 13.07 0.27 7.14
C ASN A 249 13.74 0.41 8.50
N MET A 250 13.15 -0.20 9.51
CA MET A 250 13.70 -0.23 10.86
C MET A 250 14.36 -1.56 11.13
N ARG A 251 15.62 -1.52 11.60
CA ARG A 251 16.35 -2.71 12.03
C ARG A 251 16.68 -2.61 13.50
N ALA A 252 16.41 -3.66 14.23
CA ALA A 252 16.66 -3.75 15.65
C ALA A 252 17.52 -4.97 15.99
N PRO A 253 18.45 -4.86 16.96
CA PRO A 253 19.35 -5.96 17.34
C PRO A 253 18.66 -7.07 18.13
N TYR A 254 17.54 -6.76 18.77
CA TYR A 254 16.81 -7.67 19.63
C TYR A 254 15.34 -7.76 19.25
N ASN A 255 14.73 -8.93 19.43
CA ASN A 255 13.30 -9.13 19.26
C ASN A 255 12.55 -8.65 20.52
N LYS A 256 12.17 -7.39 20.52
CA LYS A 256 11.38 -6.74 21.58
C LYS A 256 10.48 -5.67 20.97
N THR A 257 9.52 -5.21 21.73
CA THR A 257 8.66 -4.08 21.32
C THR A 257 9.46 -2.79 21.26
N TYR A 258 9.28 -2.05 20.19
CA TYR A 258 9.85 -0.72 19.97
C TYR A 258 8.70 0.25 19.68
N SER A 259 8.68 1.40 20.34
CA SER A 259 7.78 2.49 20.01
C SER A 259 8.48 3.49 19.10
N VAL A 260 7.77 3.94 18.08
CA VAL A 260 8.23 4.93 17.12
C VAL A 260 7.26 6.10 17.17
N GLU A 261 7.75 7.28 17.52
CA GLU A 261 6.96 8.50 17.46
C GLU A 261 7.11 9.13 16.08
N LEU A 262 5.98 9.39 15.45
CA LEU A 262 5.89 10.08 14.16
C LEU A 262 5.16 11.42 14.37
N ASN A 263 5.51 12.40 13.55
CA ASN A 263 4.76 13.65 13.54
C ASN A 263 3.29 13.34 13.12
N PRO A 264 2.28 13.88 13.83
CA PRO A 264 0.86 13.65 13.53
C PRO A 264 0.42 13.98 12.10
N GLN A 265 1.22 14.75 11.37
CA GLN A 265 0.96 15.08 9.96
C GLN A 265 1.18 13.89 9.01
N TYR A 266 1.92 12.86 9.44
CA TYR A 266 2.20 11.69 8.60
C TYR A 266 1.26 10.55 8.93
N ARG A 267 0.78 9.86 7.89
CA ARG A 267 0.04 8.61 8.03
C ARG A 267 0.99 7.44 7.78
N LEU A 268 0.99 6.48 8.69
CA LEU A 268 1.79 5.28 8.57
C LEU A 268 0.96 4.14 7.95
N TYR A 269 1.52 3.52 6.91
CA TYR A 269 0.96 2.33 6.30
C TYR A 269 1.98 1.20 6.37
N PRO A 270 1.60 0.01 6.83
CA PRO A 270 2.50 -1.14 6.78
C PRO A 270 2.75 -1.55 5.33
N VAL A 271 3.99 -1.86 5.00
CA VAL A 271 4.31 -2.52 3.74
C VAL A 271 3.94 -3.99 3.91
N THR A 272 2.83 -4.39 3.32
CA THR A 272 2.39 -5.79 3.30
C THR A 272 3.23 -6.57 2.30
N GLY A 273 3.77 -7.71 2.73
CA GLY A 273 4.53 -8.61 1.87
C GLY A 273 3.69 -9.18 0.73
N SER A 274 4.36 -9.72 -0.29
CA SER A 274 3.67 -10.42 -1.38
C SER A 274 2.87 -11.60 -0.82
N PRO A 275 1.59 -11.77 -1.20
CA PRO A 275 0.76 -12.89 -0.76
C PRO A 275 1.34 -14.25 -1.14
N TYR A 276 2.31 -14.31 -2.04
CA TYR A 276 3.00 -15.54 -2.45
C TYR A 276 4.13 -15.99 -1.50
N TYR A 277 4.69 -15.09 -0.68
CA TYR A 277 5.86 -15.40 0.14
C TYR A 277 5.64 -15.21 1.64
N ASP A 278 4.63 -14.47 2.05
CA ASP A 278 4.39 -14.17 3.45
C ASP A 278 3.09 -14.86 3.91
N GLN A 279 3.22 -16.14 4.26
CA GLN A 279 2.12 -16.90 4.88
C GLN A 279 1.87 -16.51 6.35
N ASN A 280 2.58 -15.51 6.85
CA ASN A 280 2.48 -15.11 8.25
C ASN A 280 2.21 -13.59 8.35
N PRO A 281 0.93 -13.17 8.32
CA PRO A 281 0.54 -11.75 8.42
C PRO A 281 0.70 -11.15 9.83
N SER A 282 1.44 -11.80 10.72
CA SER A 282 1.50 -11.46 12.13
C SER A 282 2.48 -10.34 12.51
N LYS A 283 2.68 -9.35 11.65
CA LYS A 283 3.25 -8.08 12.12
C LYS A 283 2.11 -7.09 12.32
N GLU A 284 1.45 -7.22 13.44
CA GLU A 284 0.45 -6.26 13.89
C GLU A 284 1.15 -4.93 14.17
N PHE A 285 0.76 -3.90 13.42
CA PHE A 285 1.10 -2.53 13.75
C PHE A 285 -0.09 -1.95 14.51
N PHE A 286 0.09 -1.74 15.80
CA PHE A 286 -0.84 -0.93 16.56
C PHE A 286 -0.39 0.53 16.43
N GLY A 287 -1.13 1.31 15.64
CA GLY A 287 -1.03 2.76 15.63
C GLY A 287 -2.09 3.32 16.58
N GLU A 288 -1.70 3.82 17.73
CA GLU A 288 -2.47 4.83 18.45
C GLU A 288 -2.17 6.18 17.78
N GLY A 289 -3.15 6.72 17.08
CA GLY A 289 -3.15 8.05 16.49
C GLY A 289 -4.03 8.98 17.28
#